data_3fe5d5954751bdb023e7d21b401aaafe
#
_entry.id   3fe5d5954751bdb023e7d21b401aaafe
#
_cell.length_a   1.000
_cell.length_b   1.000
_cell.length_c   1.000
_cell.angle_alpha   90.00
_cell.angle_beta   90.00
_cell.angle_gamma   90.00
#
_symmetry.space_group_name_H-M   'P 1'
#
loop_
_entity.id
_entity.type
_entity.pdbx_description
1 polymer ?
#
loop_
_entity_poly.entity_id
_entity_poly.type
_entity_poly.pdbx_seq_one_letter_code
_entity_poly.pdbx_strand_id
1 'polypeptide(L)'
;MNYRYDWWPYMQAIIKRYPDRQMIFDRLGEIQQREVNAVADAIQRTAELEDGMDRLRLIKSVYWTRHRKTMAGIAMELYISRATACRWKSEFVLNVAECFGLYIRT
;
A
#
# COMPACT_ATOMS: atom_id res chain seq x y z
N MET A 1 -7.97 -0.95 -16.04
CA MET A 1 -6.80 -0.34 -15.42
C MET A 1 -5.54 -0.93 -16.02
N ASN A 2 -4.69 -0.08 -16.55
CA ASN A 2 -3.43 -0.54 -17.13
C ASN A 2 -2.39 -0.63 -16.04
N TYR A 3 -1.94 -1.85 -15.76
CA TYR A 3 -0.83 -2.06 -14.85
C TYR A 3 0.47 -1.77 -15.60
N ARG A 4 1.28 -0.87 -15.06
CA ARG A 4 2.58 -0.54 -15.61
C ARG A 4 3.55 -1.71 -15.57
N TYR A 5 3.38 -2.59 -14.59
CA TYR A 5 4.29 -3.68 -14.30
C TYR A 5 3.51 -4.96 -14.07
N ASP A 6 4.05 -6.08 -14.54
CA ASP A 6 3.43 -7.39 -14.40
C ASP A 6 3.25 -7.79 -12.93
N TRP A 7 4.12 -7.32 -12.06
CA TRP A 7 4.07 -7.64 -10.63
C TRP A 7 3.07 -6.77 -9.84
N TRP A 8 2.41 -5.82 -10.49
CA TRP A 8 1.50 -4.89 -9.81
C TRP A 8 0.39 -5.60 -9.01
N PRO A 9 -0.34 -6.56 -9.58
CA PRO A 9 -1.36 -7.28 -8.83
C PRO A 9 -0.79 -8.05 -7.63
N TYR A 10 0.42 -8.57 -7.75
CA TYR A 10 1.10 -9.26 -6.66
C TYR A 10 1.37 -8.31 -5.49
N MET A 11 1.86 -7.11 -5.78
CA MET A 11 2.09 -6.11 -4.75
C MET A 11 0.79 -5.71 -4.05
N GLN A 12 -0.28 -5.51 -4.81
CA GLN A 12 -1.58 -5.19 -4.21
C GLN A 12 -2.09 -6.33 -3.32
N ALA A 13 -1.85 -7.57 -3.71
CA ALA A 13 -2.24 -8.73 -2.92
C ALA A 13 -1.51 -8.77 -1.57
N ILE A 14 -0.20 -8.52 -1.56
CA ILE A 14 0.55 -8.55 -0.29
C ILE A 14 0.18 -7.37 0.61
N ILE A 15 -0.13 -6.21 0.05
CA ILE A 15 -0.64 -5.08 0.82
C ILE A 15 -1.95 -5.46 1.50
N LYS A 16 -2.86 -6.05 0.75
CA LYS A 16 -4.18 -6.45 1.25
C LYS A 16 -4.10 -7.42 2.40
N ARG A 17 -3.16 -8.37 2.34
CA ARG A 17 -2.98 -9.43 3.34
C ARG A 17 -2.19 -8.99 4.56
N TYR A 18 -1.57 -7.84 4.50
CA TYR A 18 -0.64 -7.38 5.52
C TYR A 18 -1.18 -7.43 6.94
N PRO A 19 -2.39 -6.88 7.25
CA PRO A 19 -2.85 -6.84 8.64
C PRO A 19 -2.95 -8.23 9.27
N ASP A 20 -3.50 -9.19 8.53
CA ASP A 20 -3.66 -10.56 9.05
C ASP A 20 -2.32 -11.27 9.19
N ARG A 21 -1.44 -11.13 8.20
CA ARG A 21 -0.14 -11.80 8.20
C ARG A 21 0.83 -11.21 9.21
N GLN A 22 0.74 -9.92 9.48
CA GLN A 22 1.54 -9.29 10.52
C GLN A 22 1.30 -9.96 11.88
N MET A 23 0.06 -10.33 12.17
CA MET A 23 -0.31 -10.93 13.45
C MET A 23 0.29 -12.32 13.66
N ILE A 24 0.62 -13.01 12.58
CA ILE A 24 1.17 -14.37 12.62
C ILE A 24 2.57 -14.44 12.02
N PHE A 25 3.30 -13.33 12.06
CA PHE A 25 4.58 -13.18 11.38
C PHE A 25 5.54 -14.34 11.64
N ASP A 26 5.66 -14.77 12.91
CA ASP A 26 6.58 -15.83 13.29
C ASP A 26 6.23 -17.21 12.70
N ARG A 27 4.99 -17.37 12.25
CA ARG A 27 4.51 -18.62 11.65
C ARG A 27 4.65 -18.64 10.13
N LEU A 28 5.02 -17.50 9.53
CA LEU A 28 5.12 -17.39 8.08
C LEU A 28 6.42 -17.97 7.56
N GLY A 29 6.40 -18.44 6.31
CA GLY A 29 7.61 -18.80 5.60
C GLY A 29 8.45 -17.58 5.25
N GLU A 30 9.68 -17.83 4.82
CA GLU A 30 10.66 -16.76 4.55
C GLU A 30 10.15 -15.72 3.54
N ILE A 31 9.58 -16.18 2.42
CA ILE A 31 9.07 -15.27 1.38
C ILE A 31 7.92 -14.43 1.92
N GLN A 32 7.01 -15.05 2.67
CA GLN A 32 5.88 -14.34 3.26
C GLN A 32 6.33 -13.30 4.28
N GLN A 33 7.37 -13.61 5.07
CA GLN A 33 7.95 -12.65 6.00
C GLN A 33 8.56 -11.45 5.24
N ARG A 34 9.22 -11.71 4.12
CA ARG A 34 9.74 -10.64 3.25
C ARG A 34 8.61 -9.76 2.72
N GLU A 35 7.48 -10.36 2.35
CA GLU A 35 6.31 -9.60 1.89
C GLU A 35 5.77 -8.68 2.99
N VAL A 36 5.64 -9.21 4.21
CA VAL A 36 5.19 -8.42 5.36
C VAL A 36 6.17 -7.28 5.64
N ASN A 37 7.45 -7.57 5.63
CA ASN A 37 8.48 -6.56 5.90
C ASN A 37 8.48 -5.45 4.84
N ALA A 38 8.25 -5.81 3.57
CA ALA A 38 8.19 -4.81 2.51
C ALA A 38 7.05 -3.82 2.73
N VAL A 39 5.88 -4.32 3.13
CA VAL A 39 4.73 -3.45 3.43
C VAL A 39 5.00 -2.61 4.67
N ALA A 40 5.56 -3.21 5.72
CA ALA A 40 5.90 -2.48 6.95
C ALA A 40 6.88 -1.34 6.66
N ASP A 41 7.91 -1.60 5.85
CA ASP A 41 8.90 -0.58 5.48
C ASP A 41 8.26 0.54 4.66
N ALA A 42 7.36 0.20 3.75
CA ALA A 42 6.62 1.19 2.96
C ALA A 42 5.74 2.07 3.83
N ILE A 43 5.10 1.49 4.84
CA ILE A 43 4.31 2.25 5.82
C ILE A 43 5.22 3.22 6.57
N GLN A 44 6.37 2.77 7.02
CA GLN A 44 7.34 3.60 7.74
C GLN A 44 7.81 4.78 6.89
N ARG A 45 8.19 4.51 5.65
CA ARG A 45 8.62 5.57 4.70
C ARG A 45 7.51 6.59 4.47
N THR A 46 6.28 6.11 4.31
CA THR A 46 5.13 6.98 4.08
C THR A 46 4.86 7.85 5.30
N ALA A 47 4.95 7.28 6.50
CA ALA A 47 4.72 8.00 7.75
C ALA A 47 5.69 9.18 7.95
N GLU A 48 6.88 9.11 7.36
CA GLU A 48 7.89 10.15 7.46
C GLU A 48 7.63 11.34 6.55
N LEU A 49 6.70 11.21 5.60
CA LEU A 49 6.36 12.30 4.70
C LEU A 49 5.48 13.32 5.42
N GLU A 50 5.51 14.57 4.95
CA GLU A 50 4.70 15.66 5.51
C GLU A 50 3.22 15.33 5.49
N ASP A 51 2.73 14.75 4.39
CA ASP A 51 1.34 14.34 4.23
C ASP A 51 1.13 12.85 4.53
N GLY A 52 2.07 12.24 5.25
CA GLY A 52 2.12 10.80 5.47
C GLY A 52 0.89 10.22 6.16
N MET A 53 0.36 10.91 7.16
CA MET A 53 -0.82 10.41 7.88
C MET A 53 -2.05 10.35 6.98
N ASP A 54 -2.24 11.34 6.13
CA ASP A 54 -3.36 11.35 5.19
C ASP A 54 -3.18 10.26 4.12
N ARG A 55 -1.95 10.06 3.66
CA ARG A 55 -1.65 8.98 2.72
C ARG A 55 -1.96 7.62 3.33
N LEU A 56 -1.59 7.40 4.59
CA LEU A 56 -1.86 6.14 5.27
C LEU A 56 -3.36 5.93 5.53
N ARG A 57 -4.10 6.99 5.80
CA ARG A 57 -5.56 6.92 5.90
C ARG A 57 -6.17 6.45 4.58
N LEU A 58 -5.65 6.97 3.46
CA LEU A 58 -6.08 6.53 2.13
C LEU A 58 -5.85 5.04 1.95
N ILE A 59 -4.63 4.57 2.24
CA ILE A 59 -4.26 3.16 2.06
C ILE A 59 -5.13 2.26 2.94
N LYS A 60 -5.36 2.65 4.18
CA LYS A 60 -6.25 1.93 5.08
C LYS A 60 -7.66 1.82 4.50
N SER A 61 -8.17 2.90 3.94
CA SER A 61 -9.52 2.91 3.35
C SER A 61 -9.61 2.06 2.09
N VAL A 62 -8.54 2.02 1.30
CA VAL A 62 -8.51 1.25 0.05
C VAL A 62 -8.36 -0.26 0.31
N TYR A 63 -7.44 -0.64 1.19
CA TYR A 63 -7.03 -2.05 1.30
C TYR A 63 -7.46 -2.74 2.59
N TRP A 64 -7.65 -2.00 3.70
CA TRP A 64 -7.77 -2.60 5.03
C TRP A 64 -9.10 -2.33 5.71
N THR A 65 -10.09 -1.89 4.95
CA THR A 65 -11.43 -1.61 5.44
C THR A 65 -12.41 -2.66 4.94
N ARG A 66 -13.32 -3.11 5.80
CA ARG A 66 -14.33 -4.08 5.44
C ARG A 66 -15.32 -3.57 4.41
N HIS A 67 -15.67 -2.30 4.50
CA HIS A 67 -16.65 -1.69 3.60
C HIS A 67 -15.95 -1.09 2.40
N ARG A 68 -16.34 -1.55 1.22
CA ARG A 68 -15.80 -1.02 -0.03
C ARG A 68 -16.23 0.43 -0.20
N LYS A 69 -15.25 1.26 -0.49
CA LYS A 69 -15.46 2.66 -0.83
C LYS A 69 -14.88 2.92 -2.21
N THR A 70 -15.50 3.85 -2.94
CA THR A 70 -14.93 4.28 -4.22
C THR A 70 -13.75 5.23 -3.96
N MET A 71 -12.84 5.33 -4.94
CA MET A 71 -11.74 6.30 -4.83
C MET A 71 -12.27 7.72 -4.70
N ALA A 72 -13.35 8.05 -5.42
CA ALA A 72 -13.98 9.36 -5.31
C ALA A 72 -14.49 9.62 -3.89
N GLY A 73 -15.13 8.63 -3.26
CA GLY A 73 -15.63 8.75 -1.90
C GLY A 73 -14.52 8.94 -0.88
N ILE A 74 -13.43 8.17 -1.03
CA ILE A 74 -12.28 8.29 -0.14
C ILE A 74 -11.61 9.66 -0.28
N ALA A 75 -11.44 10.12 -1.52
CA ALA A 75 -10.85 11.44 -1.80
C ALA A 75 -11.68 12.54 -1.14
N MET A 76 -13.00 12.42 -1.23
CA MET A 76 -13.91 13.39 -0.62
C MET A 76 -13.76 13.41 0.90
N GLU A 77 -13.67 12.26 1.54
CA GLU A 77 -13.47 12.17 2.99
C GLU A 77 -12.16 12.80 3.45
N LEU A 78 -11.12 12.71 2.62
CA LEU A 78 -9.79 13.24 2.94
C LEU A 78 -9.57 14.67 2.43
N TYR A 79 -10.57 15.25 1.81
CA TYR A 79 -10.49 16.62 1.24
C TYR A 79 -9.36 16.77 0.23
N ILE A 80 -9.18 15.75 -0.62
CA ILE A 80 -8.20 15.76 -1.70
C ILE A 80 -8.89 15.45 -3.02
N SER A 81 -8.22 15.75 -4.14
CA SER A 81 -8.75 15.40 -5.44
C SER A 81 -8.66 13.90 -5.68
N ARG A 82 -9.52 13.37 -6.56
CA ARG A 82 -9.45 11.97 -6.96
C ARG A 82 -8.09 11.65 -7.60
N ALA A 83 -7.56 12.58 -8.40
CA ALA A 83 -6.24 12.42 -9.03
C ALA A 83 -5.14 12.27 -7.98
N THR A 84 -5.16 13.08 -6.92
CA THR A 84 -4.21 12.97 -5.83
C THR A 84 -4.36 11.63 -5.11
N ALA A 85 -5.58 11.19 -4.84
CA ALA A 85 -5.85 9.91 -4.20
C ALA A 85 -5.27 8.75 -5.02
N CYS A 86 -5.51 8.74 -6.33
CA CYS A 86 -4.98 7.71 -7.24
C CYS A 86 -3.45 7.73 -7.28
N ARG A 87 -2.85 8.92 -7.29
CA ARG A 87 -1.39 9.06 -7.28
C ARG A 87 -0.80 8.50 -5.99
N TRP A 88 -1.37 8.84 -4.84
CA TRP A 88 -0.88 8.36 -3.54
C TRP A 88 -0.99 6.83 -3.43
N LYS A 89 -2.10 6.27 -3.93
CA LYS A 89 -2.27 4.81 -3.96
C LYS A 89 -1.16 4.16 -4.78
N SER A 90 -0.92 4.68 -5.99
CA SER A 90 0.11 4.15 -6.88
C SER A 90 1.51 4.30 -6.28
N GLU A 91 1.80 5.43 -5.66
CA GLU A 91 3.09 5.65 -5.01
C GLU A 91 3.33 4.67 -3.87
N PHE A 92 2.28 4.33 -3.11
CA PHE A 92 2.42 3.34 -2.05
C PHE A 92 2.76 1.95 -2.61
N VAL A 93 2.07 1.53 -3.68
CA VAL A 93 2.37 0.25 -4.33
C VAL A 93 3.82 0.23 -4.83
N LEU A 94 4.29 1.33 -5.44
CA LEU A 94 5.68 1.44 -5.88
C LEU A 94 6.66 1.37 -4.70
N ASN A 95 6.34 1.98 -3.58
CA ASN A 95 7.16 1.91 -2.38
C ASN A 95 7.27 0.47 -1.86
N VAL A 96 6.17 -0.26 -1.85
CA VAL A 96 6.19 -1.68 -1.44
C VAL A 96 7.07 -2.48 -2.38
N ALA A 97 6.93 -2.27 -3.69
CA ALA A 97 7.74 -2.95 -4.69
C ALA A 97 9.23 -2.62 -4.55
N GLU A 98 9.55 -1.37 -4.26
CA GLU A 98 10.93 -0.96 -4.00
C GLU A 98 11.51 -1.66 -2.76
N CYS A 99 10.73 -1.68 -1.68
CA CYS A 99 11.14 -2.35 -0.45
C CYS A 99 11.28 -3.86 -0.63
N PHE A 100 10.46 -4.45 -1.49
CA PHE A 100 10.52 -5.87 -1.80
C PHE A 100 11.65 -6.23 -2.77
N GLY A 101 12.18 -5.24 -3.50
CA GLY A 101 13.27 -5.44 -4.43
C GLY A 101 12.87 -5.63 -5.88
N LEU A 102 11.60 -5.38 -6.23
CA LEU A 102 11.09 -5.52 -7.59
C LEU A 102 11.17 -4.24 -8.40
N TYR A 103 11.41 -3.11 -7.77
CA TYR A 103 11.38 -1.82 -8.43
C TYR A 103 12.51 -0.95 -7.90
N ILE A 104 13.23 -0.32 -8.81
CA ILE A 104 14.28 0.64 -8.47
C ILE A 104 13.85 2.00 -8.98
N ARG A 105 13.68 2.94 -8.05
CA ARG A 105 13.33 4.30 -8.39
C ARG A 105 14.59 5.07 -8.78
N THR A 106 14.59 5.60 -10.00
CA THR A 106 15.71 6.39 -10.52
C THR A 106 15.38 7.86 -10.53
#